data_ff5944d24c72395acf637f5a47dbafba
#
_entry.id   ff5944d24c72395acf637f5a47dbafba
#
_cell.length_a   1.000
_cell.length_b   1.000
_cell.length_c   1.000
_cell.angle_alpha   90.00
_cell.angle_beta   90.00
_cell.angle_gamma   90.00
#
_symmetry.space_group_name_H-M   'P 1'
#
loop_
_entity.id
_entity.type
_entity.pdbx_description
1 polymer ?
#
loop_
_entity_poly.entity_id
_entity_poly.type
_entity_poly.pdbx_seq_one_letter_code
_entity_poly.pdbx_strand_id
1 'polypeptide(L)'
;MKKSKTSKILTSEEKKRKKRKLAIVLSSVVLTPIVCVSVAIGAFAIWASNQKPNADLLPTATASPTFFDINGNELEYADDNYINPSDVPAALKNAFVALEDKRFYSHKGYDPVRMAGALLSNIKAGSLKEGASTITQQLVKNTHLSHEKTVSRKLKEIAIASNLEREYSKDEILAMYLSVIYFGNGAYGVKQAARLYFDKNVTELDLSECATLAGIVKNPKKYSPFSNETDCISRRNLVLTVMKNEGYIDEQTYSNTISSPLNSTKHERKNGNLNSQIYYLYIKNAIDEVCEKLDMTKYELSNSALEIYLNLDANLQKQIAASGQDKSMYSTDSVNGAIIAIDNKNHAVSAYWSNLPYNVKRQPGSSLKPLAVYAPAIDRNEVTLATPITDEKVAYGDFSPSNFGGIYYGDTTIRQAIKKSMNSISVKTLSYIGVDAAVGT
;
A
#
# COMPACT_ATOMS: atom_id res chain seq x y z
N MET A 1 56.07 -17.06 -56.61
CA MET A 1 56.43 -15.64 -56.51
C MET A 1 56.06 -15.06 -55.19
N LYS A 2 56.99 -14.88 -54.25
CA LYS A 2 56.78 -14.22 -52.94
C LYS A 2 56.93 -12.70 -53.13
N LYS A 3 55.83 -11.93 -52.91
CA LYS A 3 55.88 -10.46 -52.86
C LYS A 3 56.60 -10.02 -51.59
N SER A 4 57.77 -9.45 -51.72
CA SER A 4 58.54 -8.78 -50.69
C SER A 4 57.73 -7.55 -50.18
N LYS A 5 57.39 -7.55 -48.89
CA LYS A 5 56.88 -6.35 -48.20
C LYS A 5 58.06 -5.45 -47.85
N THR A 6 58.36 -4.49 -48.69
CA THR A 6 59.33 -3.42 -48.38
C THR A 6 58.78 -2.56 -47.26
N SER A 7 59.30 -2.66 -46.04
CA SER A 7 59.03 -1.78 -44.92
C SER A 7 59.55 -0.37 -45.19
N LYS A 8 58.64 0.57 -45.47
CA LYS A 8 59.02 1.98 -45.62
C LYS A 8 59.51 2.53 -44.26
N ILE A 9 60.80 2.80 -44.18
CA ILE A 9 61.49 3.43 -43.04
C ILE A 9 60.97 4.91 -43.00
N LEU A 10 60.18 5.26 -42.03
CA LEU A 10 59.66 6.61 -41.83
C LEU A 10 60.75 7.57 -41.38
N THR A 11 60.79 8.75 -41.96
CA THR A 11 61.73 9.81 -41.57
C THR A 11 61.48 10.30 -40.15
N SER A 12 62.48 10.95 -39.52
CA SER A 12 62.34 11.48 -38.15
C SER A 12 61.15 12.44 -38.00
N GLU A 13 60.86 13.25 -39.00
CA GLU A 13 59.73 14.19 -39.01
C GLU A 13 58.40 13.46 -39.16
N GLU A 14 58.31 12.43 -39.97
CA GLU A 14 57.05 11.62 -40.08
C GLU A 14 56.73 10.87 -38.79
N LYS A 15 57.80 10.39 -38.08
CA LYS A 15 57.60 9.79 -36.74
C LYS A 15 57.09 10.81 -35.70
N LYS A 16 57.64 12.04 -35.71
CA LYS A 16 57.14 13.14 -34.84
C LYS A 16 55.72 13.51 -35.18
N ARG A 17 55.34 13.62 -36.43
CA ARG A 17 54.01 13.93 -36.92
C ARG A 17 52.99 12.85 -36.56
N LYS A 18 53.39 11.55 -36.67
CA LYS A 18 52.54 10.44 -36.23
C LYS A 18 52.36 10.41 -34.71
N LYS A 19 53.41 10.65 -33.91
CA LYS A 19 53.31 10.75 -32.45
C LYS A 19 52.41 11.91 -32.02
N ARG A 20 52.51 13.07 -32.70
CA ARG A 20 51.65 14.24 -32.41
C ARG A 20 50.21 14.00 -32.80
N LYS A 21 49.93 13.34 -33.95
CA LYS A 21 48.58 12.94 -34.32
C LYS A 21 48.01 11.90 -33.35
N LEU A 22 48.78 10.91 -32.92
CA LEU A 22 48.38 9.90 -31.96
C LEU A 22 48.09 10.54 -30.59
N ALA A 23 48.90 11.48 -30.14
CA ALA A 23 48.67 12.21 -28.88
C ALA A 23 47.39 13.05 -28.94
N ILE A 24 47.11 13.72 -30.07
CA ILE A 24 45.89 14.48 -30.29
C ILE A 24 44.67 13.55 -30.30
N VAL A 25 44.74 12.42 -30.98
CA VAL A 25 43.64 11.43 -31.00
C VAL A 25 43.43 10.83 -29.61
N LEU A 26 44.47 10.44 -28.88
CA LEU A 26 44.38 9.93 -27.51
C LEU A 26 43.81 10.99 -26.55
N SER A 27 44.25 12.26 -26.66
CA SER A 27 43.71 13.32 -25.83
C SER A 27 42.24 13.62 -26.16
N SER A 28 41.84 13.60 -27.44
CA SER A 28 40.44 13.80 -27.82
C SER A 28 39.53 12.65 -27.34
N VAL A 29 39.99 11.39 -27.44
CA VAL A 29 39.25 10.21 -26.95
C VAL A 29 39.01 10.28 -25.43
N VAL A 30 39.92 10.89 -24.68
CA VAL A 30 39.74 11.06 -23.20
C VAL A 30 38.98 12.35 -22.88
N LEU A 31 39.33 13.45 -23.54
CA LEU A 31 38.74 14.76 -23.19
C LEU A 31 37.26 14.89 -23.63
N THR A 32 36.89 14.36 -24.79
CA THR A 32 35.52 14.46 -25.30
C THR A 32 34.50 13.82 -24.38
N PRO A 33 34.66 12.56 -23.87
CA PRO A 33 33.74 11.99 -22.89
C PRO A 33 33.65 12.82 -21.60
N ILE A 34 34.80 13.34 -21.12
CA ILE A 34 34.78 14.18 -19.89
C ILE A 34 33.97 15.45 -20.11
N VAL A 35 34.15 16.13 -21.23
CA VAL A 35 33.36 17.32 -21.56
C VAL A 35 31.88 16.97 -21.71
N CYS A 36 31.54 15.91 -22.45
CA CYS A 36 30.15 15.46 -22.60
C CYS A 36 29.50 15.13 -21.26
N VAL A 37 30.18 14.42 -20.37
CA VAL A 37 29.72 14.10 -19.03
C VAL A 37 29.54 15.36 -18.19
N SER A 38 30.48 16.31 -18.26
CA SER A 38 30.39 17.60 -17.53
C SER A 38 29.19 18.43 -17.99
N VAL A 39 28.96 18.50 -19.32
CA VAL A 39 27.78 19.19 -19.89
C VAL A 39 26.49 18.50 -19.47
N ALA A 40 26.46 17.16 -19.51
CA ALA A 40 25.29 16.38 -19.07
C ALA A 40 24.99 16.60 -17.58
N ILE A 41 26.01 16.63 -16.71
CA ILE A 41 25.87 16.94 -15.28
C ILE A 41 25.36 18.37 -15.09
N GLY A 42 25.89 19.36 -15.83
CA GLY A 42 25.43 20.73 -15.77
C GLY A 42 23.96 20.89 -16.19
N ALA A 43 23.57 20.27 -17.31
CA ALA A 43 22.19 20.25 -17.79
C ALA A 43 21.26 19.57 -16.78
N PHE A 44 21.68 18.45 -16.21
CA PHE A 44 20.94 17.77 -15.15
C PHE A 44 20.78 18.65 -13.90
N ALA A 45 21.84 19.34 -13.48
CA ALA A 45 21.78 20.22 -12.31
C ALA A 45 20.80 21.38 -12.50
N ILE A 46 20.77 21.98 -13.70
CA ILE A 46 19.80 23.03 -14.04
C ILE A 46 18.37 22.50 -14.06
N TRP A 47 18.15 21.34 -14.69
CA TRP A 47 16.86 20.69 -14.71
C TRP A 47 16.41 20.30 -13.29
N ALA A 48 17.30 19.72 -12.48
CA ALA A 48 17.03 19.28 -11.12
C ALA A 48 16.69 20.43 -10.18
N SER A 49 17.32 21.61 -10.33
CA SER A 49 17.01 22.77 -9.51
C SER A 49 15.57 23.30 -9.68
N ASN A 50 14.93 22.97 -10.82
CA ASN A 50 13.54 23.33 -11.10
C ASN A 50 12.53 22.27 -10.58
N GLN A 51 12.99 21.12 -10.08
CA GLN A 51 12.14 20.08 -9.51
C GLN A 51 11.89 20.37 -8.03
N LYS A 52 11.06 21.36 -7.72
CA LYS A 52 10.72 21.71 -6.33
C LYS A 52 9.85 20.64 -5.69
N PRO A 53 10.02 20.36 -4.38
CA PRO A 53 9.05 19.57 -3.63
C PRO A 53 7.72 20.33 -3.60
N ASN A 54 6.62 19.58 -3.69
CA ASN A 54 5.30 20.16 -3.44
C ASN A 54 4.99 20.02 -1.94
N ALA A 55 4.91 21.15 -1.24
CA ALA A 55 4.66 21.17 0.20
C ALA A 55 3.30 20.53 0.57
N ASP A 56 2.30 20.67 -0.31
CA ASP A 56 0.96 20.08 -0.09
C ASP A 56 0.97 18.55 -0.08
N LEU A 57 2.02 17.92 -0.62
CA LEU A 57 2.21 16.48 -0.61
C LEU A 57 3.04 15.98 0.59
N LEU A 58 3.49 16.87 1.46
CA LEU A 58 4.29 16.51 2.62
C LEU A 58 3.41 16.45 3.88
N PRO A 59 3.64 15.46 4.78
CA PRO A 59 2.89 15.42 6.04
C PRO A 59 3.17 16.67 6.86
N THR A 60 2.10 17.30 7.32
CA THR A 60 2.17 18.49 8.18
C THR A 60 1.32 18.29 9.42
N ALA A 61 1.62 19.01 10.49
CA ALA A 61 0.86 18.97 11.74
C ALA A 61 -0.55 19.59 11.63
N THR A 62 -0.88 20.22 10.50
CA THR A 62 -1.98 21.18 10.40
C THR A 62 -3.16 20.75 9.56
N ALA A 63 -3.09 19.62 8.86
CA ALA A 63 -4.17 19.20 7.97
C ALA A 63 -4.46 17.69 8.12
N SER A 64 -5.66 17.37 8.59
CA SER A 64 -6.23 16.03 8.53
C SER A 64 -7.67 16.16 8.07
N PRO A 65 -8.20 15.25 7.24
CA PRO A 65 -9.59 15.29 6.84
C PRO A 65 -10.49 15.06 8.07
N THR A 66 -11.56 15.84 8.16
CA THR A 66 -12.60 15.66 9.19
C THR A 66 -13.78 14.93 8.59
N PHE A 67 -14.27 13.92 9.27
CA PHE A 67 -15.41 13.11 8.83
C PHE A 67 -16.63 13.44 9.66
N PHE A 68 -17.77 13.60 8.99
CA PHE A 68 -19.06 13.88 9.62
C PHE A 68 -20.06 12.79 9.26
N ASP A 69 -20.95 12.44 10.21
CA ASP A 69 -22.07 11.54 9.95
C ASP A 69 -23.19 12.23 9.14
N ILE A 70 -24.25 11.49 8.82
CA ILE A 70 -25.40 12.00 8.04
C ILE A 70 -26.12 13.17 8.74
N ASN A 71 -25.95 13.34 10.04
CA ASN A 71 -26.54 14.40 10.84
C ASN A 71 -25.59 15.60 11.03
N GLY A 72 -24.38 15.55 10.45
CA GLY A 72 -23.35 16.57 10.60
C GLY A 72 -22.57 16.49 11.92
N ASN A 73 -22.67 15.39 12.65
CA ASN A 73 -21.84 15.19 13.84
C ASN A 73 -20.45 14.72 13.44
N GLU A 74 -19.43 15.33 14.01
CA GLU A 74 -18.05 14.93 13.78
C GLU A 74 -17.80 13.50 14.29
N LEU A 75 -17.17 12.70 13.44
CA LEU A 75 -16.78 11.33 13.74
C LEU A 75 -15.33 11.31 14.21
N GLU A 76 -15.11 10.72 15.36
CA GLU A 76 -13.78 10.49 15.89
C GLU A 76 -13.03 9.50 14.97
N TYR A 77 -12.19 10.01 14.08
CA TYR A 77 -11.33 9.25 13.23
C TYR A 77 -9.86 9.63 13.50
N ALA A 78 -9.17 8.78 14.23
CA ALA A 78 -7.77 9.01 14.58
C ALA A 78 -6.86 8.57 13.41
N ASP A 79 -6.68 9.43 12.42
CA ASP A 79 -5.66 9.27 11.38
C ASP A 79 -4.61 10.38 11.43
N ASP A 80 -4.30 10.86 12.63
CA ASP A 80 -3.13 11.71 12.86
C ASP A 80 -1.86 10.87 12.71
N ASN A 81 -1.41 10.75 11.45
CA ASN A 81 -0.19 10.02 11.10
C ASN A 81 1.07 10.87 11.26
N TYR A 82 0.93 12.20 11.32
CA TYR A 82 2.07 13.07 11.47
C TYR A 82 2.69 12.93 12.87
N ILE A 83 4.00 12.72 12.90
CA ILE A 83 4.78 12.76 14.14
C ILE A 83 5.68 13.98 14.14
N ASN A 84 5.65 14.77 15.26
CA ASN A 84 6.60 15.86 15.40
C ASN A 84 8.03 15.32 15.51
N PRO A 85 9.02 16.01 14.94
CA PRO A 85 10.43 15.60 15.06
C PRO A 85 10.91 15.42 16.50
N SER A 86 10.36 16.21 17.45
CA SER A 86 10.63 16.12 18.89
C SER A 86 10.11 14.85 19.54
N ASP A 87 9.04 14.27 19.00
CA ASP A 87 8.34 13.11 19.56
C ASP A 87 8.91 11.78 19.04
N VAL A 88 9.86 11.83 18.10
CA VAL A 88 10.53 10.62 17.58
C VAL A 88 11.63 10.19 18.55
N PRO A 89 11.52 9.02 19.23
CA PRO A 89 12.54 8.54 20.15
C PRO A 89 13.90 8.37 19.47
N ALA A 90 14.99 8.66 20.19
CA ALA A 90 16.36 8.49 19.67
C ALA A 90 16.61 7.03 19.20
N ALA A 91 16.10 6.04 19.93
CA ALA A 91 16.21 4.63 19.55
C ALA A 91 15.55 4.35 18.19
N LEU A 92 14.39 4.95 17.94
CA LEU A 92 13.67 4.80 16.66
C LEU A 92 14.41 5.48 15.51
N LYS A 93 14.87 6.73 15.70
CA LYS A 93 15.71 7.44 14.72
C LYS A 93 16.93 6.61 14.34
N ASN A 94 17.65 6.14 15.33
CA ASN A 94 18.89 5.37 15.15
C ASN A 94 18.64 4.03 14.46
N ALA A 95 17.54 3.33 14.77
CA ALA A 95 17.18 2.07 14.14
C ALA A 95 16.93 2.23 12.62
N PHE A 96 16.17 3.27 12.24
CA PHE A 96 15.91 3.55 10.82
C PHE A 96 17.15 4.04 10.09
N VAL A 97 17.90 4.96 10.68
CA VAL A 97 19.14 5.47 10.08
C VAL A 97 20.17 4.37 9.91
N ALA A 98 20.41 3.55 10.93
CA ALA A 98 21.35 2.44 10.86
C ALA A 98 21.01 1.42 9.78
N LEU A 99 19.72 1.11 9.62
CA LEU A 99 19.26 0.07 8.69
C LEU A 99 19.09 0.56 7.26
N GLU A 100 18.43 1.71 7.08
CA GLU A 100 18.01 2.21 5.78
C GLU A 100 19.03 3.16 5.15
N ASP A 101 19.68 3.99 5.97
CA ASP A 101 20.52 5.07 5.46
C ASP A 101 21.63 5.52 6.44
N LYS A 102 22.67 4.71 6.58
CA LYS A 102 23.77 4.92 7.55
C LYS A 102 24.41 6.30 7.49
N ARG A 103 24.38 6.95 6.34
CA ARG A 103 24.96 8.28 6.13
C ARG A 103 23.90 9.37 5.98
N PHE A 104 22.70 9.14 6.49
CA PHE A 104 21.56 10.05 6.39
C PHE A 104 21.92 11.49 6.76
N TYR A 105 22.60 11.69 7.89
CA TYR A 105 22.98 13.02 8.38
C TYR A 105 24.15 13.67 7.61
N SER A 106 24.81 12.95 6.68
CA SER A 106 26.00 13.46 5.99
C SER A 106 25.79 13.77 4.51
N HIS A 107 24.78 13.17 3.85
CA HIS A 107 24.49 13.46 2.43
C HIS A 107 23.42 14.55 2.27
N LYS A 108 23.19 14.97 1.01
CA LYS A 108 22.20 15.99 0.63
C LYS A 108 21.14 15.42 -0.33
N GLY A 109 20.23 14.60 0.20
CA GLY A 109 19.10 13.99 -0.52
C GLY A 109 19.44 12.67 -1.23
N TYR A 110 20.63 12.49 -1.71
CA TYR A 110 21.11 11.25 -2.31
C TYR A 110 22.55 10.94 -1.87
N ASP A 111 22.91 9.68 -1.87
CA ASP A 111 24.22 9.19 -1.44
C ASP A 111 25.02 8.63 -2.63
N PRO A 112 25.92 9.42 -3.27
CA PRO A 112 26.64 8.98 -4.45
C PRO A 112 27.61 7.83 -4.15
N VAL A 113 28.17 7.76 -2.94
CA VAL A 113 29.11 6.69 -2.54
C VAL A 113 28.35 5.36 -2.39
N ARG A 114 27.18 5.39 -1.73
CA ARG A 114 26.30 4.21 -1.62
C ARG A 114 25.78 3.77 -2.99
N MET A 115 25.42 4.72 -3.85
CA MET A 115 24.98 4.41 -5.23
C MET A 115 26.09 3.71 -6.03
N ALA A 116 27.33 4.20 -5.96
CA ALA A 116 28.48 3.57 -6.62
C ALA A 116 28.78 2.18 -6.04
N GLY A 117 28.75 2.03 -4.71
CA GLY A 117 28.94 0.74 -4.03
C GLY A 117 27.88 -0.29 -4.41
N ALA A 118 26.60 0.09 -4.40
CA ALA A 118 25.51 -0.79 -4.81
C ALA A 118 25.59 -1.18 -6.29
N LEU A 119 26.01 -0.27 -7.17
CA LEU A 119 26.23 -0.57 -8.58
C LEU A 119 27.32 -1.65 -8.77
N LEU A 120 28.45 -1.49 -8.09
CA LEU A 120 29.56 -2.46 -8.15
C LEU A 120 29.15 -3.82 -7.56
N SER A 121 28.43 -3.82 -6.43
CA SER A 121 27.91 -5.03 -5.79
C SER A 121 26.94 -5.78 -6.70
N ASN A 122 26.00 -5.06 -7.32
CA ASN A 122 25.00 -5.64 -8.22
C ASN A 122 25.63 -6.19 -9.52
N ILE A 123 26.66 -5.51 -10.07
CA ILE A 123 27.41 -6.01 -11.23
C ILE A 123 28.13 -7.31 -10.86
N LYS A 124 28.83 -7.36 -9.71
CA LYS A 124 29.52 -8.57 -9.24
C LYS A 124 28.56 -9.73 -8.97
N ALA A 125 27.37 -9.43 -8.45
CA ALA A 125 26.37 -10.43 -8.11
C ALA A 125 25.52 -10.90 -9.30
N GLY A 126 25.60 -10.23 -10.46
CA GLY A 126 24.74 -10.50 -11.64
C GLY A 126 23.24 -10.28 -11.38
N SER A 127 22.88 -9.62 -10.29
CA SER A 127 21.48 -9.38 -9.87
C SER A 127 21.35 -8.15 -8.99
N LEU A 128 20.15 -7.54 -8.95
CA LEU A 128 19.86 -6.37 -8.11
C LEU A 128 19.67 -6.79 -6.65
N LYS A 129 20.76 -6.94 -5.91
CA LYS A 129 20.77 -7.36 -4.49
C LYS A 129 20.71 -6.18 -3.51
N GLU A 130 21.37 -5.08 -3.83
CA GLU A 130 21.48 -3.93 -2.94
C GLU A 130 20.72 -2.71 -3.48
N GLY A 131 19.92 -2.09 -2.62
CA GLY A 131 19.26 -0.82 -2.86
C GLY A 131 20.12 0.34 -2.36
N ALA A 132 20.20 1.42 -3.15
CA ALA A 132 20.98 2.61 -2.82
C ALA A 132 20.11 3.85 -2.52
N SER A 133 18.79 3.68 -2.34
CA SER A 133 17.92 4.82 -2.05
C SER A 133 18.08 5.29 -0.61
N THR A 134 18.12 6.62 -0.43
CA THR A 134 18.16 7.26 0.88
C THR A 134 16.76 7.34 1.51
N ILE A 135 16.69 7.66 2.80
CA ILE A 135 15.42 7.95 3.49
C ILE A 135 14.67 9.09 2.78
N THR A 136 15.37 10.17 2.40
CA THR A 136 14.79 11.29 1.66
C THR A 136 14.21 10.87 0.31
N GLN A 137 14.91 10.01 -0.44
CA GLN A 137 14.40 9.46 -1.68
C GLN A 137 13.18 8.54 -1.47
N GLN A 138 13.15 7.79 -0.38
CA GLN A 138 11.98 6.97 -0.04
C GLN A 138 10.77 7.83 0.33
N LEU A 139 10.97 8.94 1.06
CA LEU A 139 9.92 9.92 1.32
C LEU A 139 9.36 10.46 0.01
N VAL A 140 10.20 11.02 -0.86
CA VAL A 140 9.78 11.56 -2.17
C VAL A 140 9.05 10.52 -3.02
N LYS A 141 9.54 9.29 -3.04
CA LYS A 141 8.89 8.19 -3.76
C LYS A 141 7.47 7.93 -3.26
N ASN A 142 7.25 8.00 -1.95
CA ASN A 142 5.96 7.68 -1.33
C ASN A 142 4.95 8.84 -1.43
N THR A 143 5.43 10.08 -1.63
CA THR A 143 4.62 11.30 -1.56
C THR A 143 4.42 11.98 -2.93
N HIS A 144 5.45 12.03 -3.78
CA HIS A 144 5.48 12.86 -5.00
C HIS A 144 5.46 12.06 -6.31
N LEU A 145 5.57 10.73 -6.28
CA LEU A 145 5.84 9.95 -7.49
C LEU A 145 4.86 8.79 -7.66
N SER A 146 4.47 8.53 -8.92
CA SER A 146 3.71 7.33 -9.29
C SER A 146 4.54 6.05 -9.08
N HIS A 147 3.86 4.90 -9.04
CA HIS A 147 4.49 3.59 -8.84
C HIS A 147 5.23 3.03 -10.06
N GLU A 148 5.28 3.76 -11.17
CA GLU A 148 5.99 3.34 -12.38
C GLU A 148 7.50 3.21 -12.15
N LYS A 149 8.11 2.17 -12.70
CA LYS A 149 9.55 1.91 -12.57
C LYS A 149 10.30 2.39 -13.81
N THR A 150 10.52 3.70 -13.93
CA THR A 150 11.26 4.31 -15.04
C THR A 150 12.53 5.01 -14.57
N VAL A 151 13.50 5.14 -15.46
CA VAL A 151 14.75 5.91 -15.20
C VAL A 151 14.41 7.39 -14.97
N SER A 152 13.49 7.95 -15.78
CA SER A 152 13.05 9.34 -15.64
C SER A 152 12.48 9.63 -14.26
N ARG A 153 11.61 8.74 -13.73
CA ARG A 153 11.08 8.82 -12.37
C ARG A 153 12.22 8.80 -11.33
N LYS A 154 13.25 7.95 -11.51
CA LYS A 154 14.38 7.89 -10.56
C LYS A 154 15.22 9.16 -10.57
N LEU A 155 15.42 9.78 -11.73
CA LEU A 155 16.09 11.07 -11.82
C LEU A 155 15.27 12.18 -11.14
N LYS A 156 13.95 12.19 -11.34
CA LYS A 156 13.05 13.13 -10.67
C LYS A 156 13.05 12.93 -9.15
N GLU A 157 13.06 11.69 -8.68
CA GLU A 157 13.20 11.34 -7.25
C GLU A 157 14.47 11.94 -6.64
N ILE A 158 15.62 11.79 -7.29
CA ILE A 158 16.91 12.34 -6.83
C ILE A 158 16.85 13.89 -6.80
N ALA A 159 16.28 14.51 -7.82
CA ALA A 159 16.19 15.95 -7.93
C ALA A 159 15.32 16.55 -6.82
N ILE A 160 14.11 16.03 -6.62
CA ILE A 160 13.19 16.47 -5.56
C ILE A 160 13.81 16.21 -4.18
N ALA A 161 14.41 15.03 -3.95
CA ALA A 161 15.06 14.69 -2.69
C ALA A 161 16.21 15.67 -2.34
N SER A 162 16.99 16.08 -3.35
CA SER A 162 18.07 17.07 -3.16
C SER A 162 17.52 18.46 -2.82
N ASN A 163 16.40 18.86 -3.40
CA ASN A 163 15.77 20.15 -3.11
C ASN A 163 15.05 20.13 -1.75
N LEU A 164 14.43 19.01 -1.39
CA LEU A 164 13.78 18.83 -0.09
C LEU A 164 14.77 19.05 1.08
N GLU A 165 16.00 18.55 0.96
CA GLU A 165 17.04 18.76 1.99
C GLU A 165 17.64 20.16 2.04
N ARG A 166 17.22 21.05 1.16
CA ARG A 166 17.51 22.49 1.25
C ARG A 166 16.47 23.25 2.04
N GLU A 167 15.25 22.72 2.10
CA GLU A 167 14.08 23.36 2.70
C GLU A 167 13.79 22.83 4.10
N TYR A 168 14.09 21.55 4.35
CA TYR A 168 13.79 20.87 5.62
C TYR A 168 15.04 20.27 6.26
N SER A 169 15.08 20.30 7.59
CA SER A 169 16.12 19.64 8.37
C SER A 169 16.03 18.10 8.26
N LYS A 170 17.11 17.43 8.59
CA LYS A 170 17.15 15.95 8.58
C LYS A 170 16.12 15.31 9.52
N ASP A 171 15.89 15.90 10.69
CA ASP A 171 14.93 15.40 11.65
C ASP A 171 13.49 15.61 11.19
N GLU A 172 13.18 16.72 10.51
CA GLU A 172 11.88 16.92 9.87
C GLU A 172 11.65 15.90 8.74
N ILE A 173 12.63 15.69 7.87
CA ILE A 173 12.56 14.69 6.79
C ILE A 173 12.35 13.28 7.35
N LEU A 174 13.06 12.92 8.43
CA LEU A 174 12.88 11.62 9.07
C LEU A 174 11.49 11.47 9.69
N ALA A 175 10.98 12.52 10.35
CA ALA A 175 9.64 12.54 10.92
C ALA A 175 8.58 12.42 9.83
N MET A 176 8.69 13.17 8.72
CA MET A 176 7.82 13.04 7.55
C MET A 176 7.87 11.62 6.95
N TYR A 177 9.06 11.04 6.82
CA TYR A 177 9.22 9.67 6.34
C TYR A 177 8.50 8.66 7.24
N LEU A 178 8.71 8.76 8.57
CA LEU A 178 8.05 7.90 9.56
C LEU A 178 6.54 8.07 9.59
N SER A 179 6.04 9.23 9.17
CA SER A 179 4.61 9.53 9.10
C SER A 179 3.90 8.85 7.93
N VAL A 180 4.62 8.49 6.83
CA VAL A 180 4.00 8.01 5.58
C VAL A 180 4.28 6.57 5.23
N ILE A 181 5.33 5.95 5.79
CA ILE A 181 5.72 4.60 5.39
C ILE A 181 4.72 3.55 5.84
N TYR A 182 4.60 2.50 5.03
CA TYR A 182 3.70 1.39 5.30
C TYR A 182 4.37 0.31 6.16
N PHE A 183 3.78 0.02 7.31
CA PHE A 183 4.25 -0.98 8.28
C PHE A 183 3.51 -2.33 8.18
N GLY A 184 2.57 -2.49 7.26
CA GLY A 184 1.77 -3.71 7.16
C GLY A 184 0.47 -3.66 7.96
N ASN A 185 -0.41 -4.65 7.72
CA ASN A 185 -1.69 -4.80 8.41
C ASN A 185 -2.58 -3.53 8.40
N GLY A 186 -2.43 -2.70 7.36
CA GLY A 186 -3.16 -1.45 7.21
C GLY A 186 -2.58 -0.25 7.97
N ALA A 187 -1.43 -0.39 8.63
CA ALA A 187 -0.78 0.71 9.34
C ALA A 187 0.11 1.53 8.39
N TYR A 188 -0.25 2.77 8.18
CA TYR A 188 0.54 3.81 7.54
C TYR A 188 1.01 4.80 8.60
N GLY A 189 2.30 5.10 8.62
CA GLY A 189 2.93 5.91 9.66
C GLY A 189 3.22 5.17 10.96
N VAL A 190 4.24 5.67 11.64
CA VAL A 190 4.77 5.04 12.86
C VAL A 190 3.81 5.11 14.05
N LYS A 191 2.95 6.14 14.12
CA LYS A 191 1.95 6.25 15.18
C LYS A 191 0.94 5.09 15.12
N GLN A 192 0.39 4.82 13.93
CA GLN A 192 -0.51 3.67 13.74
C GLN A 192 0.21 2.34 13.99
N ALA A 193 1.47 2.22 13.55
CA ALA A 193 2.25 1.00 13.75
C ALA A 193 2.54 0.73 15.23
N ALA A 194 2.89 1.75 16.02
CA ALA A 194 3.12 1.63 17.45
C ALA A 194 1.87 1.17 18.21
N ARG A 195 0.74 1.78 17.89
CA ARG A 195 -0.57 1.37 18.44
C ARG A 195 -0.97 -0.04 18.00
N LEU A 196 -0.80 -0.36 16.70
CA LEU A 196 -1.21 -1.65 16.14
C LEU A 196 -0.42 -2.81 16.72
N TYR A 197 0.91 -2.67 16.83
CA TYR A 197 1.79 -3.78 17.20
C TYR A 197 2.05 -3.87 18.69
N PHE A 198 2.00 -2.75 19.42
CA PHE A 198 2.42 -2.67 20.82
C PHE A 198 1.43 -2.00 21.76
N ASP A 199 0.33 -1.43 21.26
CA ASP A 199 -0.68 -0.66 22.02
C ASP A 199 -0.02 0.52 22.79
N LYS A 200 0.94 1.19 22.16
CA LYS A 200 1.73 2.26 22.75
C LYS A 200 1.72 3.52 21.89
N ASN A 201 1.94 4.68 22.52
CA ASN A 201 2.37 5.87 21.81
C ASN A 201 3.83 5.70 21.34
N VAL A 202 4.23 6.44 20.31
CA VAL A 202 5.60 6.33 19.76
C VAL A 202 6.67 6.67 20.78
N THR A 203 6.38 7.64 21.67
CA THR A 203 7.28 8.08 22.74
C THR A 203 7.51 7.04 23.83
N GLU A 204 6.66 6.01 23.91
CA GLU A 204 6.71 4.95 24.91
C GLU A 204 7.40 3.68 24.40
N LEU A 205 7.80 3.67 23.12
CA LEU A 205 8.46 2.51 22.50
C LEU A 205 9.85 2.26 23.12
N ASP A 206 10.10 1.02 23.49
CA ASP A 206 11.43 0.57 23.91
C ASP A 206 12.36 0.29 22.70
N LEU A 207 13.61 -0.01 22.96
CA LEU A 207 14.61 -0.30 21.92
C LEU A 207 14.24 -1.51 21.06
N SER A 208 13.69 -2.57 21.67
CA SER A 208 13.28 -3.79 20.96
C SER A 208 12.12 -3.50 20.00
N GLU A 209 11.15 -2.72 20.44
CA GLU A 209 9.99 -2.29 19.65
C GLU A 209 10.40 -1.34 18.52
N CYS A 210 11.29 -0.38 18.79
CA CYS A 210 11.86 0.50 17.76
C CYS A 210 12.60 -0.29 16.67
N ALA A 211 13.44 -1.27 17.06
CA ALA A 211 14.16 -2.12 16.13
C ALA A 211 13.21 -3.03 15.34
N THR A 212 12.12 -3.48 15.96
CA THR A 212 11.08 -4.28 15.31
C THR A 212 10.38 -3.47 14.22
N LEU A 213 9.93 -2.25 14.52
CA LEU A 213 9.30 -1.36 13.54
C LEU A 213 10.22 -1.08 12.35
N ALA A 214 11.48 -0.74 12.59
CA ALA A 214 12.45 -0.54 11.51
C ALA A 214 12.64 -1.81 10.66
N GLY A 215 12.59 -2.99 11.27
CA GLY A 215 12.71 -4.27 10.58
C GLY A 215 11.53 -4.61 9.67
N ILE A 216 10.31 -4.29 10.10
CA ILE A 216 9.06 -4.63 9.39
C ILE A 216 8.98 -3.97 8.01
N VAL A 217 9.43 -2.73 7.87
CA VAL A 217 9.29 -1.91 6.64
C VAL A 217 9.87 -2.60 5.40
N LYS A 218 10.91 -3.41 5.55
CA LYS A 218 11.55 -4.13 4.43
C LYS A 218 10.60 -5.07 3.70
N ASN A 219 9.76 -5.77 4.42
CA ASN A 219 8.72 -6.66 3.90
C ASN A 219 7.67 -6.89 4.99
N PRO A 220 6.66 -6.01 5.06
CA PRO A 220 5.67 -6.04 6.14
C PRO A 220 4.89 -7.36 6.24
N LYS A 221 4.63 -8.02 5.11
CA LYS A 221 3.96 -9.33 5.11
C LYS A 221 4.82 -10.43 5.74
N LYS A 222 6.14 -10.41 5.45
CA LYS A 222 7.08 -11.44 5.94
C LYS A 222 7.46 -11.22 7.40
N TYR A 223 7.69 -9.97 7.79
CA TYR A 223 8.24 -9.60 9.10
C TYR A 223 7.19 -9.09 10.09
N SER A 224 5.90 -9.29 9.80
CA SER A 224 4.83 -8.96 10.75
C SER A 224 4.89 -9.90 11.96
N PRO A 225 4.90 -9.36 13.19
CA PRO A 225 4.86 -10.16 14.41
C PRO A 225 3.60 -11.02 14.53
N PHE A 226 2.51 -10.62 13.84
CA PHE A 226 1.23 -11.33 13.88
C PHE A 226 1.16 -12.55 12.98
N SER A 227 1.95 -12.60 11.92
CA SER A 227 1.92 -13.68 10.94
C SER A 227 3.16 -14.57 10.96
N ASN A 228 4.31 -14.06 11.39
CA ASN A 228 5.57 -14.78 11.45
C ASN A 228 6.51 -14.21 12.52
N GLU A 229 6.29 -14.60 13.76
CA GLU A 229 7.06 -14.14 14.91
C GLU A 229 8.56 -14.46 14.79
N THR A 230 8.90 -15.66 14.31
CA THR A 230 10.31 -16.10 14.16
C THR A 230 11.08 -15.22 13.18
N ASP A 231 10.50 -14.95 12.00
CA ASP A 231 11.13 -14.07 11.00
C ASP A 231 11.18 -12.62 11.51
N CYS A 232 10.17 -12.19 12.27
CA CYS A 232 10.14 -10.87 12.90
C CYS A 232 11.29 -10.70 13.91
N ILE A 233 11.46 -11.66 14.83
CA ILE A 233 12.56 -11.67 15.82
C ILE A 233 13.92 -11.68 15.10
N SER A 234 14.08 -12.54 14.10
CA SER A 234 15.33 -12.62 13.33
C SER A 234 15.65 -11.27 12.66
N ARG A 235 14.62 -10.60 12.14
CA ARG A 235 14.78 -9.30 11.49
C ARG A 235 15.07 -8.18 12.50
N ARG A 236 14.39 -8.14 13.65
CA ARG A 236 14.70 -7.25 14.78
C ARG A 236 16.15 -7.40 15.22
N ASN A 237 16.59 -8.63 15.42
CA ASN A 237 17.95 -8.93 15.87
C ASN A 237 19.00 -8.49 14.85
N LEU A 238 18.72 -8.56 13.55
CA LEU A 238 19.56 -7.97 12.51
C LEU A 238 19.64 -6.45 12.66
N VAL A 239 18.52 -5.76 12.93
CA VAL A 239 18.54 -4.30 13.16
C VAL A 239 19.40 -3.95 14.37
N LEU A 240 19.23 -4.64 15.50
CA LEU A 240 20.04 -4.44 16.71
C LEU A 240 21.51 -4.68 16.44
N THR A 241 21.87 -5.72 15.66
CA THR A 241 23.25 -5.99 15.25
C THR A 241 23.84 -4.82 14.44
N VAL A 242 23.05 -4.27 13.50
CA VAL A 242 23.49 -3.12 12.72
C VAL A 242 23.63 -1.89 13.60
N MET A 243 22.70 -1.62 14.52
CA MET A 243 22.79 -0.51 15.47
C MET A 243 24.04 -0.59 16.33
N LYS A 244 24.39 -1.79 16.83
CA LYS A 244 25.64 -2.02 17.56
C LYS A 244 26.88 -1.74 16.71
N ASN A 245 26.92 -2.27 15.50
CA ASN A 245 28.08 -2.11 14.61
C ASN A 245 28.29 -0.64 14.17
N GLU A 246 27.22 0.15 14.11
CA GLU A 246 27.29 1.60 13.84
C GLU A 246 27.49 2.45 15.11
N GLY A 247 27.62 1.82 16.27
CA GLY A 247 27.90 2.50 17.54
C GLY A 247 26.70 3.21 18.19
N TYR A 248 25.47 2.92 17.76
CA TYR A 248 24.25 3.49 18.36
C TYR A 248 23.86 2.84 19.69
N ILE A 249 24.28 1.60 19.92
CA ILE A 249 24.12 0.87 21.18
C ILE A 249 25.42 0.13 21.53
N ASP A 250 25.67 -0.05 22.80
CA ASP A 250 26.82 -0.82 23.29
C ASP A 250 26.53 -2.33 23.37
N GLU A 251 27.55 -3.12 23.64
CA GLU A 251 27.45 -4.60 23.72
C GLU A 251 26.50 -5.07 24.81
N GLN A 252 26.47 -4.37 25.94
CA GLN A 252 25.60 -4.72 27.07
C GLN A 252 24.12 -4.51 26.71
N THR A 253 23.80 -3.34 26.15
CA THR A 253 22.43 -3.02 25.66
C THR A 253 22.00 -3.98 24.58
N TYR A 254 22.90 -4.30 23.62
CA TYR A 254 22.62 -5.28 22.57
C TYR A 254 22.29 -6.66 23.16
N SER A 255 23.14 -7.19 24.06
CA SER A 255 22.98 -8.51 24.65
C SER A 255 21.68 -8.64 25.46
N ASN A 256 21.32 -7.59 26.17
CA ASN A 256 20.07 -7.54 26.93
C ASN A 256 18.85 -7.53 26.02
N THR A 257 18.90 -6.71 24.95
CA THR A 257 17.74 -6.50 24.06
C THR A 257 17.52 -7.68 23.11
N ILE A 258 18.58 -8.33 22.60
CA ILE A 258 18.44 -9.45 21.67
C ILE A 258 17.75 -10.66 22.31
N SER A 259 17.89 -10.81 23.64
CA SER A 259 17.27 -11.89 24.42
C SER A 259 15.84 -11.57 24.86
N SER A 260 15.37 -10.34 24.67
CA SER A 260 14.02 -9.94 25.07
C SER A 260 12.97 -10.60 24.19
N PRO A 261 11.84 -11.04 24.73
CA PRO A 261 10.73 -11.53 23.96
C PRO A 261 10.17 -10.40 23.05
N LEU A 262 9.44 -10.79 22.03
CA LEU A 262 8.69 -9.85 21.22
C LEU A 262 7.40 -9.52 21.99
N ASN A 263 7.30 -8.32 22.55
CA ASN A 263 6.13 -7.89 23.33
C ASN A 263 4.96 -7.46 22.43
N SER A 264 4.88 -7.99 21.21
CA SER A 264 3.74 -7.76 20.36
C SER A 264 2.59 -8.63 20.82
N THR A 265 1.57 -8.02 21.34
CA THR A 265 0.29 -8.68 21.53
C THR A 265 -0.55 -8.43 20.30
N LYS A 266 -1.14 -9.50 19.76
CA LYS A 266 -2.21 -9.35 18.78
C LYS A 266 -3.40 -8.78 19.53
N HIS A 267 -3.32 -7.51 19.82
CA HIS A 267 -4.47 -6.81 20.35
C HIS A 267 -5.53 -6.86 19.23
N GLU A 268 -6.59 -7.61 19.46
CA GLU A 268 -7.87 -7.17 18.93
C GLU A 268 -7.93 -5.72 19.35
N ARG A 269 -8.04 -4.79 18.39
CA ARG A 269 -7.97 -3.33 18.61
C ARG A 269 -8.86 -2.93 19.79
N LYS A 270 -8.34 -3.03 21.02
CA LYS A 270 -9.14 -2.87 22.23
C LYS A 270 -9.20 -1.44 22.76
N ASN A 271 -8.31 -0.53 22.33
CA ASN A 271 -8.22 0.79 22.94
C ASN A 271 -7.85 1.94 22.00
N GLY A 272 -8.30 1.96 20.76
CA GLY A 272 -8.79 3.21 20.23
C GLY A 272 -10.22 3.37 20.78
N ASN A 273 -10.63 4.58 21.17
CA ASN A 273 -12.00 4.87 21.60
C ASN A 273 -12.97 3.94 20.86
N LEU A 274 -13.83 3.19 21.59
CA LEU A 274 -14.70 2.17 21.00
C LEU A 274 -15.46 2.70 19.77
N ASN A 275 -15.70 4.00 19.75
CA ASN A 275 -16.30 4.72 18.64
C ASN A 275 -15.40 4.72 17.38
N SER A 276 -14.08 4.92 17.48
CA SER A 276 -13.20 4.94 16.30
C SER A 276 -13.08 3.58 15.60
N GLN A 277 -13.21 2.48 16.36
CA GLN A 277 -13.25 1.12 15.79
C GLN A 277 -14.57 0.80 15.08
N ILE A 278 -15.68 1.29 15.63
CA ILE A 278 -17.01 1.07 15.07
C ILE A 278 -17.12 1.70 13.68
N TYR A 279 -16.52 2.88 13.47
CA TYR A 279 -16.55 3.62 12.20
C TYR A 279 -15.44 3.25 11.23
N TYR A 280 -14.40 2.56 11.68
CA TYR A 280 -13.16 2.32 10.92
C TYR A 280 -13.39 1.73 9.52
N LEU A 281 -14.17 0.65 9.43
CA LEU A 281 -14.40 -0.01 8.13
C LEU A 281 -15.21 0.88 7.19
N TYR A 282 -16.17 1.62 7.71
CA TYR A 282 -16.98 2.54 6.91
C TYR A 282 -16.11 3.69 6.39
N ILE A 283 -15.38 4.37 7.28
CA ILE A 283 -14.51 5.50 6.91
C ILE A 283 -13.41 5.04 5.95
N LYS A 284 -12.86 3.84 6.14
CA LYS A 284 -11.87 3.28 5.23
C LYS A 284 -12.40 3.11 3.80
N ASN A 285 -13.63 2.63 3.64
CA ASN A 285 -14.27 2.52 2.33
C ASN A 285 -14.58 3.92 1.76
N ALA A 286 -15.02 4.85 2.59
CA ALA A 286 -15.24 6.23 2.19
C ALA A 286 -13.95 6.92 1.72
N ILE A 287 -12.83 6.68 2.38
CA ILE A 287 -11.51 7.17 1.95
C ILE A 287 -11.16 6.64 0.55
N ASP A 288 -11.36 5.34 0.28
CA ASP A 288 -11.11 4.76 -1.03
C ASP A 288 -11.98 5.43 -2.11
N GLU A 289 -13.28 5.66 -1.82
CA GLU A 289 -14.23 6.32 -2.71
C GLU A 289 -13.88 7.81 -2.95
N VAL A 290 -13.52 8.54 -1.91
CA VAL A 290 -13.09 9.95 -2.03
C VAL A 290 -11.83 10.07 -2.88
N CYS A 291 -10.83 9.21 -2.63
CA CYS A 291 -9.61 9.17 -3.40
C CYS A 291 -9.88 8.91 -4.89
N GLU A 292 -10.78 7.98 -5.21
CA GLU A 292 -11.18 7.69 -6.59
C GLU A 292 -11.93 8.86 -7.24
N LYS A 293 -12.90 9.46 -6.53
CA LYS A 293 -13.71 10.57 -7.07
C LYS A 293 -12.93 11.85 -7.29
N LEU A 294 -11.96 12.14 -6.44
CA LEU A 294 -11.16 13.37 -6.50
C LEU A 294 -9.82 13.17 -7.22
N ASP A 295 -9.53 11.96 -7.74
CA ASP A 295 -8.24 11.57 -8.33
C ASP A 295 -7.06 11.90 -7.41
N MET A 296 -7.24 11.61 -6.11
CA MET A 296 -6.27 11.86 -5.04
C MET A 296 -5.69 10.55 -4.53
N THR A 297 -4.43 10.60 -4.10
CA THR A 297 -3.86 9.53 -3.29
C THR A 297 -4.38 9.58 -1.85
N LYS A 298 -4.35 8.47 -1.12
CA LYS A 298 -4.68 8.45 0.32
C LYS A 298 -3.79 9.40 1.13
N TYR A 299 -2.57 9.58 0.66
CA TYR A 299 -1.62 10.49 1.27
C TYR A 299 -2.04 11.97 1.08
N GLU A 300 -2.41 12.36 -0.13
CA GLU A 300 -2.93 13.71 -0.39
C GLU A 300 -4.19 13.97 0.43
N LEU A 301 -5.08 13.00 0.51
CA LEU A 301 -6.27 13.09 1.35
C LEU A 301 -5.92 13.25 2.84
N SER A 302 -5.00 12.45 3.37
CA SER A 302 -4.62 12.51 4.80
C SER A 302 -3.93 13.82 5.21
N ASN A 303 -3.45 14.59 4.24
CA ASN A 303 -2.86 15.92 4.45
C ASN A 303 -3.77 17.05 3.93
N SER A 304 -5.03 16.75 3.63
CA SER A 304 -6.00 17.74 3.23
C SER A 304 -6.80 18.24 4.44
N ALA A 305 -7.23 19.49 4.39
CA ALA A 305 -8.20 20.04 5.34
C ALA A 305 -9.64 19.82 4.85
N LEU A 306 -9.93 18.70 4.18
CA LEU A 306 -11.25 18.41 3.64
C LEU A 306 -12.22 18.02 4.76
N GLU A 307 -13.41 18.58 4.69
CA GLU A 307 -14.56 18.13 5.46
C GLU A 307 -15.34 17.12 4.61
N ILE A 308 -15.50 15.89 5.12
CA ILE A 308 -16.09 14.77 4.39
C ILE A 308 -17.38 14.37 5.10
N TYR A 309 -18.51 14.65 4.45
CA TYR A 309 -19.84 14.33 4.93
C TYR A 309 -20.25 12.95 4.40
N LEU A 310 -20.46 12.02 5.33
CA LEU A 310 -20.78 10.63 5.03
C LEU A 310 -22.29 10.37 5.11
N ASN A 311 -22.78 9.39 4.37
CA ASN A 311 -24.13 8.86 4.54
C ASN A 311 -24.25 7.92 5.78
N LEU A 312 -23.22 7.86 6.61
CA LEU A 312 -23.16 7.03 7.80
C LEU A 312 -24.18 7.49 8.85
N ASP A 313 -25.08 6.61 9.24
CA ASP A 313 -25.87 6.76 10.47
C ASP A 313 -25.07 6.18 11.64
N ALA A 314 -24.54 7.06 12.49
CA ALA A 314 -23.67 6.67 13.60
C ALA A 314 -24.39 5.78 14.63
N ASN A 315 -25.71 5.94 14.84
CA ASN A 315 -26.48 5.13 15.77
C ASN A 315 -26.74 3.74 15.20
N LEU A 316 -27.13 3.66 13.92
CA LEU A 316 -27.34 2.39 13.23
C LEU A 316 -26.02 1.61 13.13
N GLN A 317 -24.91 2.29 12.89
CA GLN A 317 -23.58 1.70 12.86
C GLN A 317 -23.19 1.03 14.17
N LYS A 318 -23.48 1.69 15.31
CA LYS A 318 -23.27 1.10 16.64
C LYS A 318 -24.12 -0.15 16.87
N GLN A 319 -25.37 -0.14 16.45
CA GLN A 319 -26.28 -1.29 16.59
C GLN A 319 -25.82 -2.47 15.72
N ILE A 320 -25.45 -2.21 14.45
CA ILE A 320 -24.94 -3.24 13.53
C ILE A 320 -23.62 -3.82 14.05
N ALA A 321 -22.72 -2.98 14.55
CA ALA A 321 -21.47 -3.46 15.11
C ALA A 321 -21.67 -4.33 16.36
N ALA A 322 -22.58 -3.94 17.25
CA ALA A 322 -22.94 -4.73 18.42
C ALA A 322 -23.53 -6.09 18.02
N SER A 323 -24.48 -6.11 17.07
CA SER A 323 -25.07 -7.34 16.55
C SER A 323 -24.04 -8.24 15.87
N GLY A 324 -23.14 -7.66 15.08
CA GLY A 324 -22.08 -8.42 14.38
C GLY A 324 -21.01 -9.00 15.32
N GLN A 325 -20.81 -8.40 16.49
CA GLN A 325 -19.89 -8.88 17.53
C GLN A 325 -20.52 -9.91 18.47
N ASP A 326 -21.84 -10.03 18.46
CA ASP A 326 -22.55 -10.97 19.32
C ASP A 326 -22.28 -12.43 18.87
N LYS A 327 -21.40 -13.08 19.60
CA LYS A 327 -20.99 -14.47 19.31
C LYS A 327 -22.16 -15.48 19.45
N SER A 328 -23.23 -15.13 20.15
CA SER A 328 -24.41 -15.99 20.27
C SER A 328 -25.14 -16.18 18.94
N MET A 329 -24.94 -15.26 17.99
CA MET A 329 -25.52 -15.32 16.64
C MET A 329 -24.77 -16.28 15.70
N TYR A 330 -23.61 -16.78 16.10
CA TYR A 330 -22.77 -17.64 15.26
C TYR A 330 -22.79 -19.08 15.74
N SER A 331 -22.86 -20.02 14.80
CA SER A 331 -22.86 -21.45 15.11
C SER A 331 -21.53 -21.95 15.67
N THR A 332 -20.43 -21.27 15.33
CA THR A 332 -19.06 -21.55 15.82
C THR A 332 -18.24 -20.27 15.83
N ASP A 333 -17.16 -20.23 16.61
CA ASP A 333 -16.21 -19.08 16.65
C ASP A 333 -15.47 -18.82 15.31
N SER A 334 -15.50 -19.78 14.39
CA SER A 334 -14.86 -19.68 13.07
C SER A 334 -15.75 -19.05 12.00
N VAL A 335 -17.01 -18.73 12.30
CA VAL A 335 -17.94 -18.12 11.34
C VAL A 335 -17.57 -16.66 11.15
N ASN A 336 -17.47 -16.27 9.90
CA ASN A 336 -17.25 -14.87 9.48
C ASN A 336 -18.52 -14.31 8.85
N GLY A 337 -18.80 -13.05 9.10
CA GLY A 337 -19.97 -12.36 8.59
C GLY A 337 -19.70 -10.91 8.20
N ALA A 338 -20.66 -10.37 7.45
CA ALA A 338 -20.75 -8.95 7.16
C ALA A 338 -22.21 -8.52 7.20
N ILE A 339 -22.46 -7.32 7.67
CA ILE A 339 -23.78 -6.68 7.70
C ILE A 339 -23.64 -5.34 6.99
N ILE A 340 -24.56 -5.08 6.06
CA ILE A 340 -24.66 -3.80 5.35
C ILE A 340 -26.09 -3.30 5.43
N ALA A 341 -26.28 -2.02 5.73
CA ALA A 341 -27.55 -1.34 5.67
C ALA A 341 -27.52 -0.27 4.58
N ILE A 342 -28.52 -0.31 3.71
CA ILE A 342 -28.69 0.62 2.60
C ILE A 342 -30.01 1.36 2.81
N ASP A 343 -29.99 2.69 2.72
CA ASP A 343 -31.21 3.49 2.72
C ASP A 343 -31.86 3.42 1.32
N ASN A 344 -33.10 2.90 1.29
CA ASN A 344 -33.82 2.75 0.04
C ASN A 344 -34.29 4.08 -0.58
N LYS A 345 -34.17 5.21 0.11
CA LYS A 345 -34.57 6.52 -0.42
C LYS A 345 -33.45 7.14 -1.27
N ASN A 346 -32.23 7.07 -0.78
CA ASN A 346 -31.07 7.68 -1.45
C ASN A 346 -30.06 6.65 -2.00
N HIS A 347 -30.35 5.35 -1.79
CA HIS A 347 -29.51 4.21 -2.20
C HIS A 347 -28.10 4.22 -1.62
N ALA A 348 -27.89 4.97 -0.54
CA ALA A 348 -26.58 5.06 0.10
C ALA A 348 -26.41 4.00 1.20
N VAL A 349 -25.17 3.60 1.43
CA VAL A 349 -24.81 2.74 2.55
C VAL A 349 -24.86 3.55 3.83
N SER A 350 -25.79 3.22 4.73
CA SER A 350 -25.97 3.92 6.00
C SER A 350 -25.17 3.31 7.14
N ALA A 351 -24.83 2.03 7.07
CA ALA A 351 -23.97 1.37 8.05
C ALA A 351 -23.35 0.10 7.46
N TYR A 352 -22.18 -0.28 7.97
CA TYR A 352 -21.44 -1.44 7.51
C TYR A 352 -20.60 -2.05 8.64
N TRP A 353 -20.70 -3.36 8.84
CA TRP A 353 -19.84 -4.12 9.74
C TRP A 353 -19.38 -5.41 9.09
N SER A 354 -18.14 -5.82 9.37
CA SER A 354 -17.60 -7.10 8.92
C SER A 354 -16.44 -7.56 9.82
N ASN A 355 -16.37 -8.86 10.08
CA ASN A 355 -15.19 -9.52 10.64
C ASN A 355 -14.38 -10.28 9.57
N LEU A 356 -14.74 -10.12 8.29
CA LEU A 356 -14.00 -10.64 7.16
C LEU A 356 -12.73 -9.82 6.90
N PRO A 357 -11.67 -10.42 6.34
CA PRO A 357 -10.56 -9.64 5.79
C PRO A 357 -11.06 -8.63 4.77
N TYR A 358 -10.44 -7.45 4.74
CA TYR A 358 -10.77 -6.41 3.76
C TYR A 358 -10.65 -6.92 2.32
N ASN A 359 -11.60 -6.57 1.45
CA ASN A 359 -11.67 -6.99 0.03
C ASN A 359 -11.93 -8.49 -0.23
N VAL A 360 -12.54 -9.18 0.70
CA VAL A 360 -12.97 -10.55 0.45
C VAL A 360 -14.19 -10.56 -0.48
N LYS A 361 -14.04 -11.22 -1.62
CA LYS A 361 -15.14 -11.49 -2.55
C LYS A 361 -15.76 -12.84 -2.21
N ARG A 362 -17.09 -12.88 -2.06
CA ARG A 362 -17.86 -14.09 -1.80
C ARG A 362 -18.89 -14.29 -2.89
N GLN A 363 -19.21 -15.55 -3.19
CA GLN A 363 -20.30 -15.87 -4.09
C GLN A 363 -21.63 -15.52 -3.39
N PRO A 364 -22.53 -14.76 -4.05
CA PRO A 364 -23.79 -14.36 -3.47
C PRO A 364 -24.79 -15.50 -3.32
N GLY A 365 -24.55 -16.62 -3.98
CA GLY A 365 -25.44 -17.78 -3.98
C GLY A 365 -26.83 -17.43 -4.50
N SER A 366 -27.85 -17.98 -3.89
CA SER A 366 -29.24 -17.80 -4.32
C SER A 366 -29.80 -16.38 -4.12
N SER A 367 -29.10 -15.49 -3.40
CA SER A 367 -29.51 -14.08 -3.28
C SER A 367 -29.37 -13.32 -4.60
N LEU A 368 -28.61 -13.86 -5.56
CA LEU A 368 -28.50 -13.30 -6.91
C LEU A 368 -29.74 -13.53 -7.77
N LYS A 369 -30.53 -14.57 -7.52
CA LYS A 369 -31.67 -14.96 -8.38
C LYS A 369 -32.70 -13.84 -8.55
N PRO A 370 -33.15 -13.13 -7.51
CA PRO A 370 -34.07 -12.01 -7.68
C PRO A 370 -33.52 -10.93 -8.62
N LEU A 371 -32.25 -10.59 -8.48
CA LEU A 371 -31.59 -9.50 -9.22
C LEU A 371 -31.25 -9.88 -10.66
N ALA A 372 -30.56 -11.01 -10.85
CA ALA A 372 -30.04 -11.40 -12.17
C ALA A 372 -31.02 -12.20 -13.03
N VAL A 373 -32.11 -12.73 -12.45
CA VAL A 373 -33.03 -13.59 -13.19
C VAL A 373 -34.44 -13.01 -13.22
N TYR A 374 -35.04 -12.81 -12.03
CA TYR A 374 -36.46 -12.50 -11.97
C TYR A 374 -36.77 -11.02 -12.19
N ALA A 375 -35.94 -10.10 -11.70
CA ALA A 375 -36.13 -8.67 -11.95
C ALA A 375 -36.07 -8.33 -13.44
N PRO A 376 -35.03 -8.70 -14.20
CA PRO A 376 -34.99 -8.44 -15.63
C PRO A 376 -36.10 -9.16 -16.40
N ALA A 377 -36.50 -10.37 -15.98
CA ALA A 377 -37.60 -11.09 -16.62
C ALA A 377 -38.95 -10.41 -16.45
N ILE A 378 -39.20 -9.81 -15.28
CA ILE A 378 -40.41 -9.07 -14.94
C ILE A 378 -40.41 -7.68 -15.60
N ASP A 379 -39.30 -6.98 -15.56
CA ASP A 379 -39.12 -5.63 -16.12
C ASP A 379 -39.37 -5.63 -17.66
N ARG A 380 -38.91 -6.67 -18.33
CA ARG A 380 -39.15 -6.88 -19.77
C ARG A 380 -40.55 -7.42 -20.11
N ASN A 381 -41.42 -7.60 -19.12
CA ASN A 381 -42.74 -8.20 -19.26
C ASN A 381 -42.75 -9.64 -19.85
N GLU A 382 -41.62 -10.36 -19.73
CA GLU A 382 -41.52 -11.75 -20.20
C GLU A 382 -42.24 -12.71 -19.23
N VAL A 383 -42.21 -12.40 -17.94
CA VAL A 383 -42.93 -13.12 -16.89
C VAL A 383 -43.58 -12.18 -15.90
N THR A 384 -44.56 -12.67 -15.16
CA THR A 384 -45.13 -12.06 -13.95
C THR A 384 -44.97 -12.98 -12.78
N LEU A 385 -45.21 -12.50 -11.58
CA LEU A 385 -45.25 -13.36 -10.39
C LEU A 385 -46.28 -14.48 -10.46
N ALA A 386 -47.33 -14.31 -11.27
CA ALA A 386 -48.41 -15.29 -11.46
C ALA A 386 -48.15 -16.23 -12.65
N THR A 387 -47.14 -15.99 -13.45
CA THR A 387 -46.83 -16.84 -14.61
C THR A 387 -46.62 -18.30 -14.20
N PRO A 388 -47.40 -19.23 -14.72
CA PRO A 388 -47.26 -20.66 -14.46
C PRO A 388 -45.95 -21.18 -15.10
N ILE A 389 -45.28 -22.10 -14.41
CA ILE A 389 -44.05 -22.71 -14.83
C ILE A 389 -43.91 -24.08 -14.17
N THR A 390 -43.41 -25.07 -14.92
CA THR A 390 -43.21 -26.41 -14.38
C THR A 390 -41.81 -26.58 -13.82
N ASP A 391 -41.72 -27.00 -12.54
CA ASP A 391 -40.50 -27.35 -11.85
C ASP A 391 -40.19 -28.84 -12.03
N GLU A 392 -39.26 -29.12 -12.89
CA GLU A 392 -38.87 -30.47 -13.31
C GLU A 392 -37.35 -30.57 -13.50
N LYS A 393 -36.82 -31.77 -13.56
CA LYS A 393 -35.43 -32.02 -13.89
C LYS A 393 -35.18 -31.73 -15.38
N VAL A 394 -34.36 -30.69 -15.64
CA VAL A 394 -34.01 -30.28 -17.02
C VAL A 394 -32.48 -30.29 -17.13
N ALA A 395 -31.97 -30.63 -18.34
CA ALA A 395 -30.55 -30.57 -18.67
C ALA A 395 -30.30 -29.47 -19.72
N TYR A 396 -29.21 -28.74 -19.56
CA TYR A 396 -28.71 -27.73 -20.50
C TYR A 396 -27.28 -28.14 -20.91
N GLY A 397 -27.16 -28.95 -21.95
CA GLY A 397 -25.92 -29.66 -22.27
C GLY A 397 -25.51 -30.59 -21.13
N ASP A 398 -24.29 -30.45 -20.63
CA ASP A 398 -23.76 -31.25 -19.52
C ASP A 398 -24.20 -30.72 -18.14
N PHE A 399 -24.91 -29.59 -18.07
CA PHE A 399 -25.37 -28.98 -16.82
C PHE A 399 -26.83 -29.29 -16.53
N SER A 400 -27.10 -29.83 -15.35
CA SER A 400 -28.48 -30.10 -14.89
C SER A 400 -28.67 -29.50 -13.49
N PRO A 401 -29.39 -28.35 -13.38
CA PRO A 401 -29.64 -27.71 -12.10
C PRO A 401 -30.53 -28.59 -11.21
N SER A 402 -30.14 -28.75 -9.95
CA SER A 402 -30.94 -29.46 -8.95
C SER A 402 -31.42 -28.49 -7.88
N ASN A 403 -32.68 -28.63 -7.45
CA ASN A 403 -33.19 -27.91 -6.30
C ASN A 403 -32.57 -28.46 -4.99
N PHE A 404 -32.66 -27.68 -3.92
CA PHE A 404 -32.20 -28.11 -2.60
C PHE A 404 -32.90 -29.43 -2.21
N GLY A 405 -32.13 -30.41 -1.77
CA GLY A 405 -32.62 -31.74 -1.44
C GLY A 405 -33.08 -32.58 -2.64
N GLY A 406 -32.88 -32.15 -3.88
CA GLY A 406 -33.28 -32.87 -5.08
C GLY A 406 -34.79 -32.91 -5.34
N ILE A 407 -35.57 -32.07 -4.67
CA ILE A 407 -37.04 -32.05 -4.72
C ILE A 407 -37.49 -31.19 -5.88
N TYR A 408 -38.43 -31.69 -6.69
CA TYR A 408 -39.13 -30.97 -7.75
C TYR A 408 -40.62 -30.89 -7.43
N TYR A 409 -41.24 -29.74 -7.68
CA TYR A 409 -42.57 -29.42 -7.21
C TYR A 409 -43.67 -29.50 -8.32
N GLY A 410 -43.29 -29.82 -9.58
CA GLY A 410 -44.23 -29.85 -10.68
C GLY A 410 -44.75 -28.45 -11.09
N ASP A 411 -46.04 -28.38 -11.43
CA ASP A 411 -46.67 -27.12 -11.85
C ASP A 411 -46.74 -26.13 -10.67
N THR A 412 -46.21 -24.95 -10.91
CA THR A 412 -46.06 -23.90 -9.90
C THR A 412 -46.08 -22.50 -10.52
N THR A 413 -45.67 -21.47 -9.85
CA THR A 413 -45.60 -20.11 -10.36
C THR A 413 -44.22 -19.49 -10.06
N ILE A 414 -43.88 -18.42 -10.78
CA ILE A 414 -42.66 -17.62 -10.53
C ILE A 414 -42.60 -17.16 -9.09
N ARG A 415 -43.73 -16.73 -8.49
CA ARG A 415 -43.80 -16.38 -7.05
C ARG A 415 -43.32 -17.51 -6.13
N GLN A 416 -43.77 -18.73 -6.39
CA GLN A 416 -43.39 -19.88 -5.60
C GLN A 416 -41.92 -20.26 -5.85
N ALA A 417 -41.45 -20.12 -7.08
CA ALA A 417 -40.05 -20.35 -7.43
C ALA A 417 -39.11 -19.41 -6.67
N ILE A 418 -39.46 -18.12 -6.57
CA ILE A 418 -38.72 -17.14 -5.78
C ILE A 418 -38.77 -17.50 -4.29
N LYS A 419 -39.99 -17.75 -3.76
CA LYS A 419 -40.19 -18.07 -2.35
C LYS A 419 -39.42 -19.30 -1.87
N LYS A 420 -39.36 -20.34 -2.70
CA LYS A 420 -38.67 -21.60 -2.42
C LYS A 420 -37.24 -21.64 -2.97
N SER A 421 -36.79 -20.57 -3.60
CA SER A 421 -35.46 -20.47 -4.19
C SER A 421 -35.10 -21.63 -5.13
N MET A 422 -36.04 -22.02 -6.03
CA MET A 422 -35.89 -23.14 -6.92
C MET A 422 -34.77 -22.89 -7.95
N ASN A 423 -33.79 -23.77 -8.04
CA ASN A 423 -32.67 -23.65 -8.97
C ASN A 423 -33.08 -23.96 -10.42
N SER A 424 -33.85 -25.03 -10.61
CA SER A 424 -34.36 -25.47 -11.91
C SER A 424 -35.11 -24.35 -12.63
N ILE A 425 -36.08 -23.70 -11.96
CA ILE A 425 -36.84 -22.59 -12.51
C ILE A 425 -36.00 -21.35 -12.75
N SER A 426 -35.07 -21.04 -11.86
CA SER A 426 -34.19 -19.89 -12.07
C SER A 426 -33.34 -20.06 -13.33
N VAL A 427 -32.78 -21.23 -13.57
CA VAL A 427 -32.01 -21.52 -14.78
C VAL A 427 -32.93 -21.53 -16.01
N LYS A 428 -34.14 -22.11 -15.89
CA LYS A 428 -35.14 -22.13 -16.99
C LYS A 428 -35.53 -20.71 -17.38
N THR A 429 -35.81 -19.83 -16.42
CA THR A 429 -36.14 -18.42 -16.65
C THR A 429 -34.97 -17.67 -17.28
N LEU A 430 -33.74 -17.84 -16.76
CA LEU A 430 -32.54 -17.22 -17.29
C LEU A 430 -32.25 -17.66 -18.73
N SER A 431 -32.45 -18.95 -19.03
CA SER A 431 -32.30 -19.50 -20.39
C SER A 431 -33.31 -18.90 -21.35
N TYR A 432 -34.53 -18.61 -20.88
CA TYR A 432 -35.61 -18.00 -21.65
C TYR A 432 -35.31 -16.52 -21.98
N ILE A 433 -34.89 -15.72 -21.03
CA ILE A 433 -34.61 -14.28 -21.23
C ILE A 433 -33.22 -14.01 -21.83
N GLY A 434 -32.32 -15.00 -21.80
CA GLY A 434 -30.93 -14.86 -22.21
C GLY A 434 -30.00 -14.25 -21.15
N VAL A 435 -28.73 -14.63 -21.18
CA VAL A 435 -27.72 -14.17 -20.22
C VAL A 435 -27.46 -12.66 -20.36
N ASP A 436 -27.49 -12.14 -21.59
CA ASP A 436 -27.29 -10.71 -21.86
C ASP A 436 -28.35 -9.83 -21.17
N ALA A 437 -29.57 -10.36 -21.03
CA ALA A 437 -30.62 -9.69 -20.28
C ALA A 437 -30.33 -9.55 -18.78
N ALA A 438 -29.61 -10.52 -18.22
CA ALA A 438 -29.23 -10.55 -16.80
C ALA A 438 -28.03 -9.65 -16.48
N VAL A 439 -27.21 -9.32 -17.46
CA VAL A 439 -25.98 -8.53 -17.30
C VAL A 439 -26.19 -7.06 -17.66
N GLY A 440 -27.18 -6.77 -18.51
CA GLY A 440 -27.49 -5.43 -19.00
C GLY A 440 -28.51 -4.65 -18.15
N THR A 441 -28.92 -5.22 -17.03
CA THR A 441 -29.76 -4.58 -16.02
C THR A 441 -28.88 -4.22 -14.84
#